data_b9dc68f13f0a288a1174fda9ec72124a
#
_entry.id   b9dc68f13f0a288a1174fda9ec72124a
#
_cell.length_a   1.000
_cell.length_b   1.000
_cell.length_c   1.000
_cell.angle_alpha   90.00
_cell.angle_beta   90.00
_cell.angle_gamma   90.00
#
_symmetry.space_group_name_H-M   'P 1'
#
loop_
_entity.id
_entity.type
_entity.pdbx_description
1 polymer ?
#
loop_
_entity_poly.entity_id
_entity_poly.type
_entity_poly.pdbx_seq_one_letter_code
_entity_poly.pdbx_strand_id
1 'polypeptide(L)'
;QHLDRQERPDVTLIITGGLRMPVDFIKALCMGADGVALSNSAMQAIGCVGARMCNTNLCPAGIATQDAELRAKLDVDEAQARLTRFFEASVELMQVMARACGHDHLNKFNAGDLSTWKREMAELSGVKFAGVGTLGFGENGASE
;
A
#
# COMPACT_ATOMS: atom_id res chain seq x y z
N GLN A 1 -0.30 13.43 10.29
CA GLN A 1 0.67 14.25 11.08
C GLN A 1 0.68 15.74 10.69
N HIS A 2 0.88 16.11 9.40
CA HIS A 2 0.86 17.52 9.01
C HIS A 2 -0.55 18.11 9.09
N LEU A 3 -1.53 17.41 8.54
CA LEU A 3 -2.95 17.82 8.57
C LEU A 3 -3.48 17.87 10.00
N ASP A 4 -3.10 16.91 10.84
CA ASP A 4 -3.46 16.89 12.27
C ASP A 4 -2.93 18.13 13.00
N ARG A 5 -1.66 18.53 12.72
CA ARG A 5 -1.06 19.75 13.27
C ARG A 5 -1.72 21.04 12.78
N GLN A 6 -2.35 20.99 11.59
CA GLN A 6 -3.09 22.10 11.02
C GLN A 6 -4.59 22.09 11.40
N GLU A 7 -4.98 21.19 12.32
CA GLU A 7 -6.36 21.04 12.76
C GLU A 7 -7.35 20.81 11.60
N ARG A 8 -6.90 20.00 10.60
CA ARG A 8 -7.68 19.65 9.41
C ARG A 8 -8.08 18.17 9.39
N PRO A 9 -8.86 17.69 10.39
CA PRO A 9 -9.33 16.31 10.45
C PRO A 9 -10.41 15.99 9.39
N ASP A 10 -10.94 17.02 8.76
CA ASP A 10 -11.95 16.94 7.70
C ASP A 10 -11.38 16.53 6.33
N VAL A 11 -10.05 16.47 6.20
CA VAL A 11 -9.41 16.11 4.92
C VAL A 11 -9.14 14.62 4.85
N THR A 12 -9.81 13.94 3.92
CA THR A 12 -9.55 12.53 3.61
C THR A 12 -8.29 12.39 2.75
N LEU A 13 -7.33 11.59 3.21
CA LEU A 13 -6.07 11.31 2.50
C LEU A 13 -6.16 9.96 1.79
N ILE A 14 -6.15 9.99 0.46
CA ILE A 14 -6.07 8.78 -0.38
C ILE A 14 -4.70 8.71 -1.03
N ILE A 15 -3.98 7.62 -0.77
CA ILE A 15 -2.65 7.38 -1.36
C ILE A 15 -2.79 6.47 -2.57
N THR A 16 -2.07 6.81 -3.64
CA THR A 16 -1.99 6.03 -4.87
C THR A 16 -0.56 6.00 -5.40
N GLY A 17 -0.30 5.17 -6.40
CA GLY A 17 0.96 5.10 -7.11
C GLY A 17 1.85 3.95 -6.65
N GLY A 18 2.07 2.97 -7.53
CA GLY A 18 2.98 1.85 -7.30
C GLY A 18 2.56 0.82 -6.27
N LEU A 19 1.41 0.98 -5.64
CA LEU A 19 0.88 0.03 -4.65
C LEU A 19 0.42 -1.25 -5.35
N ARG A 20 0.99 -2.39 -5.00
CA ARG A 20 0.72 -3.67 -5.70
C ARG A 20 0.36 -4.82 -4.79
N MET A 21 0.96 -4.89 -3.63
CA MET A 21 0.81 -5.96 -2.68
C MET A 21 0.12 -5.48 -1.40
N PRO A 22 -0.55 -6.35 -0.65
CA PRO A 22 -1.20 -5.98 0.61
C PRO A 22 -0.28 -5.24 1.59
N VAL A 23 1.00 -5.58 1.61
CA VAL A 23 2.00 -4.90 2.44
C VAL A 23 2.19 -3.43 2.05
N ASP A 24 2.03 -3.08 0.76
CA ASP A 24 2.10 -1.69 0.33
C ASP A 24 0.88 -0.91 0.79
N PHE A 25 -0.30 -1.55 0.79
CA PHE A 25 -1.55 -0.95 1.28
C PHE A 25 -1.45 -0.67 2.78
N ILE A 26 -0.95 -1.64 3.55
CA ILE A 26 -0.72 -1.49 5.00
C ILE A 26 0.27 -0.36 5.27
N LYS A 27 1.40 -0.28 4.56
CA LYS A 27 2.35 0.83 4.73
C LYS A 27 1.70 2.18 4.47
N ALA A 28 0.84 2.30 3.45
CA ALA A 28 0.11 3.52 3.17
C ALA A 28 -0.82 3.90 4.34
N LEU A 29 -1.57 2.93 4.88
CA LEU A 29 -2.43 3.13 6.06
C LEU A 29 -1.59 3.52 7.29
N CYS A 30 -0.48 2.84 7.55
CA CYS A 30 0.42 3.17 8.65
C CYS A 30 1.01 4.58 8.54
N MET A 31 1.20 5.07 7.32
CA MET A 31 1.68 6.44 7.08
C MET A 31 0.58 7.50 7.16
N GLY A 32 -0.65 7.10 7.48
CA GLY A 32 -1.77 7.98 7.74
C GLY A 32 -2.74 8.16 6.57
N ALA A 33 -2.76 7.24 5.61
CA ALA A 33 -3.80 7.23 4.58
C ALA A 33 -5.13 6.75 5.18
N ASP A 34 -6.23 7.40 4.83
CA ASP A 34 -7.59 6.92 5.09
C ASP A 34 -8.02 5.86 4.09
N GLY A 35 -7.41 5.87 2.91
CA GLY A 35 -7.67 4.90 1.86
C GLY A 35 -6.53 4.79 0.86
N VAL A 36 -6.57 3.73 0.06
CA VAL A 36 -5.61 3.49 -1.02
C VAL A 36 -6.33 3.31 -2.35
N ALA A 37 -5.83 3.95 -3.39
CA ALA A 37 -6.33 3.79 -4.76
C ALA A 37 -5.38 2.90 -5.55
N LEU A 38 -5.94 1.82 -6.12
CA LEU A 38 -5.21 0.83 -6.88
C LEU A 38 -5.51 0.95 -8.37
N SER A 39 -4.50 0.77 -9.20
CA SER A 39 -4.63 0.72 -10.65
C SER A 39 -3.97 -0.54 -11.20
N ASN A 40 -2.64 -0.55 -11.30
CA ASN A 40 -1.91 -1.62 -11.98
C ASN A 40 -2.11 -3.01 -11.34
N SER A 41 -2.24 -3.11 -10.03
CA SER A 41 -2.51 -4.39 -9.36
C SER A 41 -3.89 -4.93 -9.71
N ALA A 42 -4.91 -4.08 -9.70
CA ALA A 42 -6.27 -4.46 -10.12
C ALA A 42 -6.30 -4.84 -11.61
N MET A 43 -5.62 -4.06 -12.47
CA MET A 43 -5.49 -4.39 -13.89
C MET A 43 -4.79 -5.73 -14.12
N GLN A 44 -3.73 -6.03 -13.37
CA GLN A 44 -3.04 -7.32 -13.44
C GLN A 44 -3.93 -8.48 -12.96
N ALA A 45 -4.71 -8.25 -11.90
CA ALA A 45 -5.65 -9.24 -11.40
C ALA A 45 -6.68 -9.66 -12.46
N ILE A 46 -7.16 -8.74 -13.27
CA ILE A 46 -8.10 -9.05 -14.38
C ILE A 46 -7.43 -9.54 -15.67
N GLY A 47 -6.13 -9.74 -15.68
CA GLY A 47 -5.42 -10.34 -16.80
C GLY A 47 -4.57 -9.39 -17.65
N CYS A 48 -4.24 -8.20 -17.16
CA CYS A 48 -3.32 -7.30 -17.84
C CYS A 48 -1.92 -7.93 -17.97
N VAL A 49 -1.43 -8.05 -19.19
CA VAL A 49 -0.11 -8.66 -19.49
C VAL A 49 1.06 -7.66 -19.46
N GLY A 50 0.79 -6.42 -19.08
CA GLY A 50 1.84 -5.40 -18.96
C GLY A 50 2.47 -4.93 -20.27
N ALA A 51 1.77 -5.08 -21.41
CA ALA A 51 2.28 -4.74 -22.73
C ALA A 51 2.58 -3.24 -22.94
N ARG A 52 2.11 -2.38 -22.02
CA ARG A 52 2.31 -0.90 -22.05
C ARG A 52 1.81 -0.22 -23.33
N MET A 53 0.78 -0.77 -23.95
CA MET A 53 0.17 -0.30 -25.20
C MET A 53 -1.22 0.33 -24.96
N CYS A 54 -1.51 0.75 -23.72
CA CYS A 54 -2.84 1.23 -23.34
C CYS A 54 -3.30 2.47 -24.12
N ASN A 55 -2.36 3.29 -24.60
CA ASN A 55 -2.61 4.50 -25.36
C ASN A 55 -2.76 4.27 -26.88
N THR A 56 -2.54 3.05 -27.37
CA THR A 56 -2.51 2.76 -28.81
C THR A 56 -3.80 2.18 -29.36
N ASN A 57 -4.76 1.85 -28.49
CA ASN A 57 -5.95 1.07 -28.81
C ASN A 57 -5.69 -0.38 -29.24
N LEU A 58 -4.45 -0.87 -29.09
CA LEU A 58 -4.02 -2.21 -29.52
C LEU A 58 -3.72 -3.13 -28.33
N CYS A 59 -4.48 -2.98 -27.23
CA CYS A 59 -4.27 -3.77 -26.02
C CYS A 59 -4.49 -5.27 -26.31
N PRO A 60 -3.47 -6.14 -26.18
CA PRO A 60 -3.59 -7.55 -26.52
C PRO A 60 -4.48 -8.32 -25.56
N ALA A 61 -4.69 -7.82 -24.34
CA ALA A 61 -5.58 -8.43 -23.33
C ALA A 61 -7.04 -7.93 -23.42
N GLY A 62 -7.37 -7.06 -24.37
CA GLY A 62 -8.72 -6.55 -24.54
C GLY A 62 -9.20 -5.53 -23.47
N ILE A 63 -8.33 -5.14 -22.52
CA ILE A 63 -8.72 -4.32 -21.36
C ILE A 63 -8.76 -2.84 -21.72
N ALA A 64 -7.74 -2.33 -22.43
CA ALA A 64 -7.58 -0.91 -22.76
C ALA A 64 -7.66 -0.71 -24.27
N THR A 65 -8.80 -1.02 -24.87
CA THR A 65 -9.06 -0.90 -26.30
C THR A 65 -10.54 -0.68 -26.57
N GLN A 66 -10.84 0.01 -27.67
CA GLN A 66 -12.20 0.16 -28.22
C GLN A 66 -12.43 -0.79 -29.42
N ASP A 67 -11.39 -1.45 -29.90
CA ASP A 67 -11.50 -2.45 -30.97
C ASP A 67 -12.33 -3.64 -30.51
N ALA A 68 -13.37 -4.00 -31.28
CA ALA A 68 -14.34 -5.03 -30.89
C ALA A 68 -13.73 -6.42 -30.83
N GLU A 69 -12.81 -6.76 -31.73
CA GLU A 69 -12.16 -8.07 -31.75
C GLU A 69 -11.18 -8.22 -30.59
N LEU A 70 -10.46 -7.17 -30.26
CA LEU A 70 -9.57 -7.16 -29.11
C LEU A 70 -10.35 -7.19 -27.80
N ARG A 71 -11.44 -6.42 -27.68
CA ARG A 71 -12.32 -6.43 -26.50
C ARG A 71 -12.93 -7.81 -26.23
N ALA A 72 -13.28 -8.55 -27.28
CA ALA A 72 -13.85 -9.88 -27.14
C ALA A 72 -12.89 -10.90 -26.48
N LYS A 73 -11.60 -10.57 -26.35
CA LYS A 73 -10.62 -11.42 -25.66
C LYS A 73 -10.73 -11.35 -24.14
N LEU A 74 -11.36 -10.30 -23.61
CA LEU A 74 -11.59 -10.17 -22.17
C LEU A 74 -12.87 -10.94 -21.79
N ASP A 75 -12.70 -12.05 -21.11
CA ASP A 75 -13.79 -12.73 -20.42
C ASP A 75 -14.12 -11.93 -19.14
N VAL A 76 -15.26 -11.26 -19.15
CA VAL A 76 -15.68 -10.36 -18.07
C VAL A 76 -15.98 -11.13 -16.78
N ASP A 77 -16.63 -12.30 -16.88
CA ASP A 77 -17.01 -13.10 -15.73
C ASP A 77 -15.78 -13.67 -15.04
N GLU A 78 -14.82 -14.18 -15.82
CA GLU A 78 -13.56 -14.65 -15.27
C GLU A 78 -12.73 -13.49 -14.69
N ALA A 79 -12.66 -12.36 -15.36
CA ALA A 79 -11.96 -11.17 -14.88
C ALA A 79 -12.55 -10.67 -13.56
N GLN A 80 -13.87 -10.64 -13.43
CA GLN A 80 -14.58 -10.31 -12.20
C GLN A 80 -14.21 -11.29 -11.08
N ALA A 81 -14.26 -12.59 -11.34
CA ALA A 81 -13.92 -13.60 -10.35
C ALA A 81 -12.47 -13.50 -9.88
N ARG A 82 -11.53 -13.19 -10.78
CA ARG A 82 -10.13 -12.95 -10.44
C ARG A 82 -9.94 -11.71 -9.57
N LEU A 83 -10.61 -10.60 -9.92
CA LEU A 83 -10.54 -9.36 -9.16
C LEU A 83 -11.11 -9.53 -7.75
N THR A 84 -12.24 -10.23 -7.64
CA THR A 84 -12.85 -10.55 -6.34
C THR A 84 -11.88 -11.32 -5.46
N ARG A 85 -11.29 -12.42 -5.97
CA ARG A 85 -10.29 -13.20 -5.23
C ARG A 85 -9.06 -12.38 -4.83
N PHE A 86 -8.62 -11.47 -5.71
CA PHE A 86 -7.49 -10.58 -5.39
C PHE A 86 -7.80 -9.67 -4.21
N PHE A 87 -8.99 -9.06 -4.17
CA PHE A 87 -9.36 -8.18 -3.06
C PHE A 87 -9.64 -8.95 -1.79
N GLU A 88 -10.35 -10.08 -1.85
CA GLU A 88 -10.60 -10.93 -0.69
C GLU A 88 -9.29 -11.39 -0.03
N ALA A 89 -8.38 -11.96 -0.81
CA ALA A 89 -7.08 -12.38 -0.31
C ALA A 89 -6.24 -11.20 0.23
N SER A 90 -6.32 -10.03 -0.42
CA SER A 90 -5.61 -8.85 0.03
C SER A 90 -6.13 -8.36 1.39
N VAL A 91 -7.45 -8.30 1.56
CA VAL A 91 -8.07 -7.88 2.81
C VAL A 91 -7.79 -8.89 3.93
N GLU A 92 -7.88 -10.18 3.64
CA GLU A 92 -7.56 -11.24 4.59
C GLU A 92 -6.11 -11.10 5.11
N LEU A 93 -5.14 -10.94 4.21
CA LEU A 93 -3.74 -10.73 4.60
C LEU A 93 -3.55 -9.45 5.42
N MET A 94 -4.23 -8.36 5.05
CA MET A 94 -4.20 -7.13 5.84
C MET A 94 -4.77 -7.34 7.24
N GLN A 95 -5.84 -8.09 7.39
CA GLN A 95 -6.43 -8.44 8.69
C GLN A 95 -5.49 -9.33 9.52
N VAL A 96 -4.78 -10.27 8.90
CA VAL A 96 -3.73 -11.06 9.57
C VAL A 96 -2.64 -10.14 10.13
N MET A 97 -2.16 -9.21 9.31
CA MET A 97 -1.14 -8.24 9.74
C MET A 97 -1.65 -7.30 10.83
N ALA A 98 -2.90 -6.84 10.76
CA ALA A 98 -3.50 -6.03 11.82
C ALA A 98 -3.48 -6.78 13.15
N ARG A 99 -3.92 -8.03 13.17
CA ARG A 99 -3.87 -8.88 14.38
C ARG A 99 -2.44 -9.10 14.88
N ALA A 100 -1.48 -9.26 13.99
CA ALA A 100 -0.07 -9.40 14.36
C ALA A 100 0.49 -8.12 15.02
N CYS A 101 -0.03 -6.95 14.63
CA CYS A 101 0.29 -5.66 15.26
C CYS A 101 -0.56 -5.37 16.53
N GLY A 102 -1.44 -6.28 16.92
CA GLY A 102 -2.32 -6.11 18.08
C GLY A 102 -3.58 -5.28 17.80
N HIS A 103 -3.95 -5.10 16.53
CA HIS A 103 -5.13 -4.34 16.12
C HIS A 103 -6.31 -5.27 15.77
N ASP A 104 -7.52 -4.83 16.08
CA ASP A 104 -8.78 -5.50 15.75
C ASP A 104 -9.43 -4.94 14.47
N HIS A 105 -8.88 -3.84 13.91
CA HIS A 105 -9.39 -3.20 12.71
C HIS A 105 -8.27 -2.56 11.88
N LEU A 106 -8.46 -2.52 10.54
CA LEU A 106 -7.46 -1.99 9.62
C LEU A 106 -7.19 -0.48 9.79
N ASN A 107 -8.18 0.29 10.23
CA ASN A 107 -8.03 1.73 10.48
C ASN A 107 -7.18 2.06 11.72
N LYS A 108 -6.75 1.05 12.47
CA LYS A 108 -5.86 1.23 13.64
C LYS A 108 -4.39 1.17 13.27
N PHE A 109 -4.05 0.84 12.05
CA PHE A 109 -2.69 0.93 11.57
C PHE A 109 -2.15 2.35 11.74
N ASN A 110 -0.92 2.45 12.24
CA ASN A 110 -0.28 3.73 12.49
C ASN A 110 1.24 3.62 12.31
N ALA A 111 1.94 4.74 12.34
CA ALA A 111 3.39 4.77 12.11
C ALA A 111 4.19 3.95 13.14
N GLY A 112 3.63 3.65 14.30
CA GLY A 112 4.24 2.79 15.32
C GLY A 112 4.36 1.32 14.90
N ASP A 113 3.55 0.87 13.92
CA ASP A 113 3.57 -0.48 13.38
C ASP A 113 4.70 -0.66 12.33
N LEU A 114 5.37 0.43 11.96
CA LEU A 114 6.45 0.42 11.00
C LEU A 114 7.81 0.59 11.67
N SER A 115 8.80 -0.03 11.07
CA SER A 115 10.19 0.22 11.37
C SER A 115 11.03 0.19 10.09
N THR A 116 12.17 0.86 10.12
CA THR A 116 13.12 0.85 9.01
C THR A 116 14.54 0.68 9.52
N TRP A 117 15.33 -0.09 8.79
CA TRP A 117 16.76 -0.25 9.06
C TRP A 117 17.62 0.85 8.41
N LYS A 118 17.01 1.73 7.60
CA LYS A 118 17.67 2.88 6.98
C LYS A 118 17.48 4.11 7.86
N ARG A 119 18.58 4.63 8.42
CA ARG A 119 18.55 5.79 9.32
C ARG A 119 17.95 7.02 8.65
N GLU A 120 18.37 7.34 7.43
CA GLU A 120 17.86 8.46 6.65
C GLU A 120 16.34 8.38 6.44
N MET A 121 15.83 7.17 6.18
CA MET A 121 14.38 6.96 6.05
C MET A 121 13.63 7.16 7.37
N ALA A 122 14.23 6.76 8.49
CA ALA A 122 13.67 7.00 9.81
C ALA A 122 13.58 8.51 10.08
N GLU A 123 14.62 9.24 9.79
CA GLU A 123 14.69 10.70 9.99
C GLU A 123 13.69 11.45 9.11
N LEU A 124 13.59 11.06 7.82
CA LEU A 124 12.66 11.69 6.87
C LEU A 124 11.19 11.39 7.16
N SER A 125 10.89 10.13 7.50
CA SER A 125 9.50 9.66 7.63
C SER A 125 8.96 9.72 9.05
N GLY A 126 9.83 9.83 10.06
CA GLY A 126 9.46 9.68 11.47
C GLY A 126 9.13 8.24 11.88
N VAL A 127 9.38 7.26 11.01
CA VAL A 127 9.22 5.84 11.30
C VAL A 127 10.37 5.36 12.18
N LYS A 128 10.09 4.46 13.12
CA LYS A 128 11.06 3.95 14.08
C LYS A 128 12.27 3.32 13.38
N PHE A 129 13.48 3.69 13.80
CA PHE A 129 14.69 3.02 13.38
C PHE A 129 14.79 1.65 14.06
N ALA A 130 14.91 0.57 13.26
CA ALA A 130 15.00 -0.80 13.75
C ALA A 130 16.45 -1.27 13.98
N GLY A 131 17.43 -0.46 13.58
CA GLY A 131 18.84 -0.77 13.83
C GLY A 131 19.24 -0.50 15.27
N VAL A 132 20.37 -1.07 15.67
CA VAL A 132 21.01 -0.73 16.94
C VAL A 132 21.43 0.74 16.83
N GLY A 133 20.92 1.57 17.71
CA GLY A 133 21.43 2.95 17.88
C GLY A 133 22.92 2.87 18.18
N THR A 134 23.63 3.97 18.06
CA THR A 134 24.96 4.05 18.67
C THR A 134 24.82 3.47 20.07
N LEU A 135 25.43 2.31 20.27
CA LEU A 135 25.51 1.75 21.62
C LEU A 135 26.22 2.81 22.44
N GLY A 136 25.43 3.59 23.16
CA GLY A 136 25.94 4.37 24.26
C GLY A 136 26.41 3.36 25.31
N PHE A 137 27.60 2.83 25.12
CA PHE A 137 28.32 2.25 26.22
C PHE A 137 28.61 3.40 27.16
N GLY A 138 27.70 3.57 28.12
CA GLY A 138 27.92 4.25 29.37
C GLY A 138 28.44 5.68 29.25
N GLU A 139 27.58 6.64 29.13
CA GLU A 139 27.69 7.78 30.02
C GLU A 139 26.96 7.40 31.32
N ASN A 140 27.58 6.47 32.05
CA ASN A 140 27.29 6.38 33.49
C ASN A 140 27.75 7.68 34.09
N GLY A 141 26.75 8.42 34.59
CA GLY A 141 26.94 9.69 35.26
C GLY A 141 28.08 9.69 36.25
N ALA A 142 28.95 10.61 36.07
CA ALA A 142 29.66 11.23 37.18
C ALA A 142 28.82 12.42 37.60
N SER A 143 27.96 12.17 38.58
CA SER A 143 27.48 13.23 39.47
C SER A 143 28.59 13.53 40.45
N GLU A 144 29.16 14.68 40.40
CA GLU A 144 29.61 15.42 41.56
C GLU A 144 28.88 16.77 41.62
#